data_3527f93cb26a492e681c8b776a41dc77
#
_entry.id   3527f93cb26a492e681c8b776a41dc77
#
_cell.length_a   1.000
_cell.length_b   1.000
_cell.length_c   1.000
_cell.angle_alpha   90.00
_cell.angle_beta   90.00
_cell.angle_gamma   90.00
#
_symmetry.space_group_name_H-M   'P 1'
#
loop_
_entity.id
_entity.type
_entity.pdbx_description
1 polymer ?
#
loop_
_entity_poly.entity_id
_entity_poly.type
_entity_poly.pdbx_seq_one_letter_code
_entity_poly.pdbx_strand_id
1 'polypeptide(L)'
;RPITPVQEQKLRALQALYTSLQSVAALPLSVLYTAPGKRGAIGMVLPYVEGLDVHDVYHPEGRSRHLPGADLRFLISVAKNIAFVFQQLHRAGIVVGDISEQNVRVLKNATVRLIDCDSFQVSSNGRRFECGVGSILWTPSELQGKSLSGVVRTENHDRFGLAQLIFLLLFCGRYPFAGTPVGNANLDPGQAIARHAFAYDPAPPVRLLSAPRNAPSFGSYPSWIRSLFIRAFGVGAERAGARPTPLEWIEALERLMQNLETCHRLSSHIYWSGLLRCPWCEMVTNVGVDPFPATVCGIGGAQDVHSKWCSEGAFELEKVWFQPVPDSTLAEALEHSKLRRRVPWLRKSLLKVEWLRQFLWGADRSQIQAQLKQTETKIRGIERSAEELYSRFRLKLEKARIEAEQAAVLLQNPDMIRKHSVDRVERDARLRALEKHLQSVWIRNLRVQGLGKVKLQTLIDNGVRTVADLRRERLEGLPLIGESMIQRLLDARAHTESAFQFIRSAAVAEKIEAKVASEIHSCTAAVRRQIVGLEANAKSIKQEYARQMHGLQESHQALVLNRMILQREAE
;
A
#
# COMPACT_ATOMS: atom_id res chain seq x y z
N ARG A 1 16.18 28.07 6.53
CA ARG A 1 16.99 29.18 5.94
C ARG A 1 16.04 30.27 5.47
N PRO A 2 16.38 31.58 5.57
CA PRO A 2 15.55 32.63 5.02
C PRO A 2 15.41 32.45 3.49
N ILE A 3 14.20 32.65 2.97
CA ILE A 3 13.91 32.59 1.53
C ILE A 3 14.49 33.83 0.87
N THR A 4 15.34 33.63 -0.12
CA THR A 4 15.93 34.74 -0.89
C THR A 4 14.89 35.36 -1.84
N PRO A 5 15.04 36.62 -2.27
CA PRO A 5 14.12 37.26 -3.22
C PRO A 5 13.98 36.48 -4.55
N VAL A 6 15.03 35.79 -4.98
CA VAL A 6 15.00 34.93 -6.18
C VAL A 6 14.15 33.67 -5.93
N GLN A 7 14.31 33.05 -4.77
CA GLN A 7 13.47 31.89 -4.39
C GLN A 7 12.01 32.30 -4.24
N GLU A 8 11.70 33.46 -3.64
CA GLU A 8 10.33 33.97 -3.56
C GLU A 8 9.71 34.15 -4.94
N GLN A 9 10.45 34.73 -5.90
CA GLN A 9 9.96 34.87 -7.28
C GLN A 9 9.71 33.51 -7.94
N LYS A 10 10.58 32.53 -7.73
CA LYS A 10 10.40 31.13 -8.19
C LYS A 10 9.12 30.52 -7.61
N LEU A 11 8.91 30.63 -6.29
CA LEU A 11 7.72 30.12 -5.61
C LEU A 11 6.42 30.75 -6.14
N ARG A 12 6.43 32.05 -6.42
CA ARG A 12 5.29 32.75 -7.04
C ARG A 12 5.03 32.28 -8.48
N ALA A 13 6.10 32.02 -9.25
CA ALA A 13 5.98 31.47 -10.60
C ALA A 13 5.34 30.06 -10.58
N LEU A 14 5.74 29.21 -9.64
CA LEU A 14 5.15 27.88 -9.44
C LEU A 14 3.71 27.96 -8.92
N GLN A 15 3.43 28.88 -7.99
CA GLN A 15 2.07 29.13 -7.48
C GLN A 15 1.09 29.52 -8.59
N ALA A 16 1.51 30.33 -9.55
CA ALA A 16 0.66 30.72 -10.69
C ALA A 16 0.23 29.51 -11.55
N LEU A 17 0.97 28.42 -11.54
CA LEU A 17 0.68 27.18 -12.27
C LEU A 17 -0.14 26.18 -11.45
N TYR A 18 -0.43 26.45 -10.18
CA TYR A 18 -1.10 25.51 -9.28
C TYR A 18 -2.43 25.01 -9.86
N THR A 19 -3.32 25.89 -10.27
CA THR A 19 -4.67 25.52 -10.73
C THR A 19 -4.64 24.57 -11.94
N SER A 20 -3.69 24.72 -12.85
CA SER A 20 -3.56 23.88 -14.04
C SER A 20 -2.86 22.55 -13.79
N LEU A 21 -2.02 22.45 -12.74
CA LEU A 21 -1.16 21.29 -12.48
C LEU A 21 -1.42 20.61 -11.13
N GLN A 22 -2.41 21.05 -10.35
CA GLN A 22 -2.72 20.51 -9.01
C GLN A 22 -3.04 19.01 -9.01
N SER A 23 -3.47 18.45 -10.13
CA SER A 23 -3.73 17.01 -10.27
C SER A 23 -2.47 16.16 -10.41
N VAL A 24 -1.34 16.77 -10.82
CA VAL A 24 -0.09 16.06 -11.16
C VAL A 24 1.08 16.44 -10.24
N ALA A 25 1.06 17.60 -9.59
CA ALA A 25 2.16 18.08 -8.76
C ALA A 25 1.67 18.89 -7.56
N ALA A 26 2.40 18.79 -6.44
CA ALA A 26 2.15 19.53 -5.20
C ALA A 26 2.78 20.93 -5.25
N LEU A 27 2.34 21.75 -6.19
CA LEU A 27 2.84 23.13 -6.32
C LEU A 27 2.38 24.00 -5.15
N PRO A 28 3.08 25.12 -4.84
CA PRO A 28 2.71 26.03 -3.76
C PRO A 28 1.30 26.60 -3.90
N LEU A 29 0.51 26.49 -2.84
CA LEU A 29 -0.81 27.15 -2.70
C LEU A 29 -0.66 28.64 -2.41
N SER A 30 0.27 28.98 -1.54
CA SER A 30 0.58 30.36 -1.17
C SER A 30 1.99 30.51 -0.63
N VAL A 31 2.53 31.71 -0.74
CA VAL A 31 3.80 32.11 -0.11
C VAL A 31 3.49 32.81 1.21
N LEU A 32 4.19 32.45 2.28
CA LEU A 32 3.99 32.96 3.64
C LEU A 32 4.93 34.11 3.95
N TYR A 33 4.41 35.12 4.67
CA TYR A 33 5.12 36.32 5.13
C TYR A 33 4.92 36.51 6.64
N THR A 34 5.87 37.19 7.31
CA THR A 34 5.80 37.44 8.76
C THR A 34 4.64 38.35 9.16
N ALA A 35 4.26 39.30 8.30
CA ALA A 35 3.11 40.17 8.50
C ALA A 35 2.61 40.71 7.15
N PRO A 36 1.34 41.17 7.05
CA PRO A 36 0.83 41.83 5.85
C PRO A 36 1.70 43.00 5.45
N GLY A 37 2.08 43.10 4.18
CA GLY A 37 2.90 44.17 3.65
C GLY A 37 4.41 44.12 3.96
N LYS A 38 4.90 43.18 4.75
CA LYS A 38 6.34 42.99 4.96
C LYS A 38 7.00 42.33 3.76
N ARG A 39 8.19 42.81 3.39
CA ARG A 39 9.03 42.23 2.35
C ARG A 39 9.78 41.03 2.92
N GLY A 40 9.84 39.95 2.16
CA GLY A 40 10.58 38.71 2.47
C GLY A 40 9.70 37.55 2.88
N ALA A 41 9.66 36.56 2.03
CA ALA A 41 8.95 35.31 2.29
C ALA A 41 9.67 34.50 3.38
N ILE A 42 8.91 33.82 4.23
CA ILE A 42 9.40 32.94 5.30
C ILE A 42 9.08 31.46 5.07
N GLY A 43 8.18 31.15 4.13
CA GLY A 43 7.74 29.80 3.85
C GLY A 43 6.74 29.74 2.69
N MET A 44 6.19 28.57 2.50
CA MET A 44 5.12 28.30 1.54
C MET A 44 4.10 27.33 2.14
N VAL A 45 2.88 27.37 1.66
CA VAL A 45 1.84 26.37 1.94
C VAL A 45 1.79 25.41 0.76
N LEU A 46 1.92 24.12 1.03
CA LEU A 46 1.81 23.05 0.04
C LEU A 46 0.55 22.22 0.30
N PRO A 47 -0.07 21.66 -0.74
CA PRO A 47 -1.12 20.67 -0.55
C PRO A 47 -0.51 19.41 0.05
N TYR A 48 -1.20 18.80 1.02
CA TYR A 48 -0.83 17.46 1.47
C TYR A 48 -1.19 16.44 0.40
N VAL A 49 -0.25 15.58 0.04
CA VAL A 49 -0.45 14.51 -0.94
C VAL A 49 -0.39 13.17 -0.22
N GLU A 50 -1.53 12.51 -0.13
CA GLU A 50 -1.59 11.13 0.31
C GLU A 50 -0.94 10.20 -0.72
N GLY A 51 -0.57 9.00 -0.27
CA GLY A 51 -0.03 7.97 -1.15
C GLY A 51 1.23 7.31 -0.60
N LEU A 52 1.64 6.27 -1.26
CA LEU A 52 2.88 5.52 -0.98
C LEU A 52 4.03 6.14 -1.75
N ASP A 53 5.23 6.00 -1.22
CA ASP A 53 6.44 6.22 -2.01
C ASP A 53 6.48 5.20 -3.16
N VAL A 54 6.91 5.61 -4.34
CA VAL A 54 7.01 4.68 -5.48
C VAL A 54 7.95 3.52 -5.19
N HIS A 55 8.90 3.70 -4.25
CA HIS A 55 9.76 2.63 -3.73
C HIS A 55 8.93 1.47 -3.15
N ASP A 56 7.95 1.75 -2.30
CA ASP A 56 7.08 0.71 -1.73
C ASP A 56 6.20 0.03 -2.79
N VAL A 57 5.97 0.69 -3.92
CA VAL A 57 5.16 0.17 -5.02
C VAL A 57 5.95 -0.80 -5.90
N TYR A 58 7.17 -0.45 -6.30
CA TYR A 58 7.95 -1.34 -7.16
C TYR A 58 8.64 -2.47 -6.38
N HIS A 59 8.92 -2.29 -5.09
CA HIS A 59 9.54 -3.32 -4.27
C HIS A 59 8.54 -4.41 -3.90
N PRO A 60 8.80 -5.71 -4.15
CA PRO A 60 7.84 -6.78 -3.91
C PRO A 60 7.30 -6.84 -2.47
N GLU A 61 8.16 -6.66 -1.47
CA GLU A 61 7.75 -6.67 -0.05
C GLU A 61 6.88 -5.45 0.32
N GLY A 62 7.29 -4.23 -0.10
CA GLY A 62 6.52 -3.00 0.10
C GLY A 62 5.14 -3.12 -0.55
N ARG A 63 5.12 -3.59 -1.81
CA ARG A 63 3.88 -3.82 -2.56
C ARG A 63 2.97 -4.84 -1.88
N SER A 64 3.49 -5.98 -1.46
CA SER A 64 2.70 -7.00 -0.78
C SER A 64 2.11 -6.50 0.54
N ARG A 65 2.80 -5.59 1.24
CA ARG A 65 2.36 -5.00 2.50
C ARG A 65 1.28 -3.93 2.32
N HIS A 66 1.47 -3.04 1.35
CA HIS A 66 0.66 -1.82 1.21
C HIS A 66 -0.40 -1.90 0.12
N LEU A 67 -0.19 -2.75 -0.89
CA LEU A 67 -1.02 -2.93 -2.08
C LEU A 67 -1.22 -4.43 -2.35
N PRO A 68 -1.83 -5.18 -1.41
CA PRO A 68 -2.07 -6.61 -1.61
C PRO A 68 -2.89 -6.80 -2.90
N GLY A 69 -2.42 -7.69 -3.78
CA GLY A 69 -3.04 -7.96 -5.07
C GLY A 69 -2.58 -7.08 -6.24
N ALA A 70 -1.73 -6.10 -6.01
CA ALA A 70 -1.13 -5.34 -7.10
C ALA A 70 -0.18 -6.23 -7.93
N ASP A 71 -0.61 -6.53 -9.15
CA ASP A 71 0.11 -7.31 -10.14
C ASP A 71 0.87 -6.41 -11.15
N LEU A 72 1.38 -6.99 -12.23
CA LEU A 72 2.08 -6.24 -13.28
C LEU A 72 1.18 -5.17 -13.93
N ARG A 73 -0.13 -5.37 -14.03
CA ARG A 73 -1.07 -4.38 -14.59
C ARG A 73 -1.08 -3.10 -13.77
N PHE A 74 -1.04 -3.24 -12.45
CA PHE A 74 -0.96 -2.09 -11.55
C PHE A 74 0.36 -1.33 -11.77
N LEU A 75 1.50 -2.03 -11.86
CA LEU A 75 2.81 -1.39 -12.08
C LEU A 75 2.88 -0.67 -13.43
N ILE A 76 2.32 -1.26 -14.49
CA ILE A 76 2.21 -0.62 -15.82
C ILE A 76 1.32 0.63 -15.74
N SER A 77 0.21 0.57 -15.01
CA SER A 77 -0.67 1.73 -14.81
C SER A 77 0.04 2.87 -14.09
N VAL A 78 0.81 2.58 -13.03
CA VAL A 78 1.64 3.56 -12.34
C VAL A 78 2.69 4.15 -13.28
N ALA A 79 3.41 3.31 -14.04
CA ALA A 79 4.42 3.75 -15.01
C ALA A 79 3.81 4.69 -16.07
N LYS A 80 2.63 4.34 -16.60
CA LYS A 80 1.89 5.18 -17.56
C LYS A 80 1.49 6.52 -16.94
N ASN A 81 1.02 6.52 -15.70
CA ASN A 81 0.61 7.73 -14.99
C ASN A 81 1.82 8.61 -14.63
N ILE A 82 2.98 8.06 -14.30
CA ILE A 82 4.23 8.84 -14.15
C ILE A 82 4.56 9.52 -15.47
N ALA A 83 4.57 8.79 -16.59
CA ALA A 83 4.83 9.37 -17.91
C ALA A 83 3.82 10.49 -18.25
N PHE A 84 2.54 10.32 -17.93
CA PHE A 84 1.52 11.35 -18.10
C PHE A 84 1.82 12.61 -17.25
N VAL A 85 2.25 12.46 -16.00
CA VAL A 85 2.65 13.58 -15.14
C VAL A 85 3.79 14.37 -15.78
N PHE A 86 4.85 13.69 -16.25
CA PHE A 86 5.95 14.37 -16.94
C PHE A 86 5.50 15.07 -18.24
N GLN A 87 4.58 14.46 -18.99
CA GLN A 87 4.03 15.11 -20.19
C GLN A 87 3.30 16.41 -19.86
N GLN A 88 2.50 16.43 -18.77
CA GLN A 88 1.78 17.66 -18.37
C GLN A 88 2.75 18.75 -17.90
N LEU A 89 3.78 18.39 -17.13
CA LEU A 89 4.79 19.35 -16.67
C LEU A 89 5.62 19.92 -17.83
N HIS A 90 6.08 19.08 -18.76
CA HIS A 90 6.83 19.54 -19.94
C HIS A 90 5.97 20.44 -20.84
N ARG A 91 4.68 20.14 -21.04
CA ARG A 91 3.75 21.01 -21.77
C ARG A 91 3.56 22.38 -21.12
N ALA A 92 3.70 22.46 -19.80
CA ALA A 92 3.67 23.72 -19.05
C ALA A 92 5.03 24.44 -19.01
N GLY A 93 6.05 23.96 -19.72
CA GLY A 93 7.41 24.50 -19.73
C GLY A 93 8.19 24.27 -18.44
N ILE A 94 7.79 23.30 -17.64
CA ILE A 94 8.49 22.89 -16.41
C ILE A 94 9.43 21.73 -16.71
N VAL A 95 10.65 21.79 -16.18
CA VAL A 95 11.57 20.67 -16.11
C VAL A 95 11.73 20.30 -14.63
N VAL A 96 11.51 19.01 -14.30
CA VAL A 96 11.54 18.52 -12.91
C VAL A 96 12.95 18.63 -12.32
N GLY A 97 13.95 18.13 -13.05
CA GLY A 97 15.38 18.23 -12.74
C GLY A 97 15.82 17.36 -11.55
N ASP A 98 15.20 17.50 -10.37
CA ASP A 98 15.51 16.70 -9.18
C ASP A 98 14.54 15.52 -9.04
N ILE A 99 14.69 14.57 -9.95
CA ILE A 99 13.88 13.34 -9.94
C ILE A 99 14.44 12.39 -8.89
N SER A 100 13.56 11.82 -8.08
CA SER A 100 13.89 10.75 -7.15
C SER A 100 12.64 9.90 -6.84
N GLU A 101 12.85 8.70 -6.36
CA GLU A 101 11.77 7.81 -5.92
C GLU A 101 10.99 8.37 -4.72
N GLN A 102 11.62 9.21 -3.89
CA GLN A 102 11.00 9.85 -2.73
C GLN A 102 10.04 10.98 -3.12
N ASN A 103 10.21 11.54 -4.31
CA ASN A 103 9.43 12.67 -4.81
C ASN A 103 8.19 12.21 -5.61
N VAL A 104 7.91 10.91 -5.67
CA VAL A 104 6.79 10.34 -6.43
C VAL A 104 5.83 9.65 -5.47
N ARG A 105 4.62 10.20 -5.34
CA ARG A 105 3.53 9.62 -4.55
C ARG A 105 2.57 8.85 -5.43
N VAL A 106 2.24 7.62 -5.02
CA VAL A 106 1.34 6.72 -5.74
C VAL A 106 0.14 6.39 -4.87
N LEU A 107 -1.07 6.63 -5.36
CA LEU A 107 -2.31 6.30 -4.71
C LEU A 107 -2.72 4.84 -5.04
N LYS A 108 -3.63 4.27 -4.24
CA LYS A 108 -4.12 2.88 -4.44
C LYS A 108 -4.80 2.64 -5.79
N ASN A 109 -5.29 3.66 -6.45
CA ASN A 109 -5.88 3.62 -7.81
C ASN A 109 -4.84 3.86 -8.93
N ALA A 110 -3.55 3.74 -8.62
CA ALA A 110 -2.41 4.03 -9.52
C ALA A 110 -2.27 5.51 -9.94
N THR A 111 -3.06 6.43 -9.41
CA THR A 111 -2.85 7.87 -9.64
C THR A 111 -1.51 8.30 -9.06
N VAL A 112 -0.80 9.18 -9.75
CA VAL A 112 0.54 9.64 -9.38
C VAL A 112 0.56 11.15 -9.20
N ARG A 113 1.30 11.63 -8.20
CA ARG A 113 1.61 13.04 -8.00
C ARG A 113 3.08 13.22 -7.62
N LEU A 114 3.70 14.28 -8.14
CA LEU A 114 5.02 14.70 -7.68
C LEU A 114 4.91 15.62 -6.47
N ILE A 115 5.84 15.45 -5.55
CA ILE A 115 6.05 16.32 -4.38
C ILE A 115 7.43 16.98 -4.47
N ASP A 116 7.77 17.86 -3.53
CA ASP A 116 9.05 18.59 -3.48
C ASP A 116 9.30 19.45 -4.75
N CYS A 117 8.24 20.12 -5.20
CA CYS A 117 8.21 20.82 -6.49
C CYS A 117 8.93 22.18 -6.49
N ASP A 118 9.42 22.69 -5.36
CA ASP A 118 10.17 23.94 -5.27
C ASP A 118 11.56 23.86 -5.92
N SER A 119 12.08 22.64 -6.13
CA SER A 119 13.30 22.39 -6.90
C SER A 119 13.11 22.57 -8.43
N PHE A 120 11.90 22.43 -8.96
CA PHE A 120 11.61 22.44 -10.41
C PHE A 120 12.21 23.64 -11.14
N GLN A 121 12.70 23.45 -12.37
CA GLN A 121 13.06 24.54 -13.25
C GLN A 121 11.80 25.09 -13.93
N VAL A 122 11.59 26.40 -13.81
CA VAL A 122 10.42 27.10 -14.38
C VAL A 122 10.84 28.44 -14.96
N SER A 123 10.12 28.93 -15.97
CA SER A 123 10.33 30.27 -16.53
C SER A 123 9.09 31.13 -16.28
N SER A 124 9.30 32.38 -15.86
CA SER A 124 8.24 33.34 -15.66
C SER A 124 8.77 34.74 -15.96
N ASN A 125 7.97 35.56 -16.68
CA ASN A 125 8.30 36.94 -17.03
C ASN A 125 9.70 37.10 -17.66
N GLY A 126 10.06 36.22 -18.60
CA GLY A 126 11.35 36.23 -19.28
C GLY A 126 12.54 35.75 -18.43
N ARG A 127 12.34 35.44 -17.14
CA ARG A 127 13.35 34.92 -16.25
C ARG A 127 13.22 33.41 -16.07
N ARG A 128 14.35 32.68 -16.14
CA ARG A 128 14.44 31.27 -15.80
C ARG A 128 14.91 31.08 -14.37
N PHE A 129 14.24 30.19 -13.63
CA PHE A 129 14.63 29.74 -12.30
C PHE A 129 15.09 28.29 -12.43
N GLU A 130 16.38 28.06 -12.27
CA GLU A 130 17.02 26.77 -12.53
C GLU A 130 16.78 25.75 -11.40
N CYS A 131 17.00 24.45 -11.72
CA CYS A 131 17.13 23.36 -10.77
C CYS A 131 18.61 23.06 -10.55
N GLY A 132 19.18 23.56 -9.46
CA GLY A 132 20.60 23.41 -9.15
C GLY A 132 20.93 22.15 -8.33
N VAL A 133 19.99 21.25 -8.11
CA VAL A 133 20.11 20.04 -7.27
C VAL A 133 19.81 18.77 -8.07
N GLY A 134 20.21 17.62 -7.52
CA GLY A 134 19.98 16.31 -8.10
C GLY A 134 20.91 15.27 -7.46
N SER A 135 20.49 14.02 -7.39
CA SER A 135 21.28 12.93 -6.85
C SER A 135 22.00 12.15 -7.95
N ILE A 136 23.15 11.53 -7.62
CA ILE A 136 24.00 10.79 -8.57
C ILE A 136 23.21 9.74 -9.35
N LEU A 137 22.41 8.93 -8.69
CA LEU A 137 21.65 7.86 -9.32
C LEU A 137 20.62 8.34 -10.35
N TRP A 138 20.11 9.56 -10.19
CA TRP A 138 19.04 10.16 -11.00
C TRP A 138 19.54 11.20 -12.01
N THR A 139 20.84 11.46 -11.99
CA THR A 139 21.49 12.41 -12.89
C THR A 139 21.94 11.68 -14.17
N PRO A 140 21.60 12.16 -15.39
CA PRO A 140 21.97 11.51 -16.64
C PRO A 140 23.48 11.59 -16.93
N SER A 141 23.97 10.75 -17.84
CA SER A 141 25.38 10.57 -18.18
C SER A 141 26.12 11.87 -18.47
N GLU A 142 25.50 12.76 -19.23
CA GLU A 142 26.06 14.06 -19.63
C GLU A 142 26.24 15.07 -18.51
N LEU A 143 25.63 14.82 -17.36
CA LEU A 143 25.71 15.67 -16.16
C LEU A 143 26.48 15.02 -14.99
N GLN A 144 26.89 13.77 -15.12
CA GLN A 144 27.66 13.09 -14.08
C GLN A 144 28.99 13.81 -13.79
N GLY A 145 29.31 13.93 -12.51
CA GLY A 145 30.54 14.61 -12.04
C GLY A 145 30.57 16.13 -12.23
N LYS A 146 29.49 16.75 -12.72
CA LYS A 146 29.40 18.20 -12.91
C LYS A 146 28.65 18.87 -11.77
N SER A 147 29.00 20.14 -11.46
CA SER A 147 28.15 20.99 -10.63
C SER A 147 26.84 21.26 -11.37
N LEU A 148 25.72 21.06 -10.69
CA LEU A 148 24.39 21.28 -11.26
C LEU A 148 23.92 22.74 -11.12
N SER A 149 24.64 23.56 -10.33
CA SER A 149 24.39 24.99 -10.19
C SER A 149 24.73 25.72 -11.50
N GLY A 150 23.80 26.50 -12.03
CA GLY A 150 23.95 27.20 -13.30
C GLY A 150 23.72 26.33 -14.55
N VAL A 151 23.35 25.05 -14.37
CA VAL A 151 23.01 24.16 -15.48
C VAL A 151 21.55 24.34 -15.86
N VAL A 152 21.30 24.74 -17.11
CA VAL A 152 19.96 24.73 -17.69
C VAL A 152 19.55 23.30 -17.99
N ARG A 153 18.58 22.79 -17.22
CA ARG A 153 18.03 21.47 -17.47
C ARG A 153 17.14 21.47 -18.71
N THR A 154 17.06 20.33 -19.37
CA THR A 154 16.21 20.11 -20.54
C THR A 154 15.26 18.94 -20.27
N GLU A 155 14.19 18.85 -21.04
CA GLU A 155 13.31 17.66 -20.99
C GLU A 155 14.06 16.35 -21.24
N ASN A 156 15.15 16.39 -22.05
CA ASN A 156 15.96 15.18 -22.30
C ASN A 156 16.66 14.69 -21.03
N HIS A 157 17.01 15.58 -20.10
CA HIS A 157 17.54 15.20 -18.78
C HIS A 157 16.46 14.53 -17.93
N ASP A 158 15.23 15.06 -17.90
CA ASP A 158 14.09 14.45 -17.21
C ASP A 158 13.71 13.09 -17.77
N ARG A 159 13.82 12.90 -19.09
CA ARG A 159 13.52 11.63 -19.77
C ARG A 159 14.41 10.48 -19.32
N PHE A 160 15.63 10.78 -18.84
CA PHE A 160 16.48 9.78 -18.19
C PHE A 160 15.86 9.28 -16.88
N GLY A 161 15.51 10.20 -15.98
CA GLY A 161 14.89 9.84 -14.70
C GLY A 161 13.52 9.18 -14.87
N LEU A 162 12.70 9.66 -15.83
CA LEU A 162 11.43 9.02 -16.20
C LEU A 162 11.64 7.56 -16.64
N ALA A 163 12.59 7.30 -17.54
CA ALA A 163 12.90 5.95 -17.98
C ALA A 163 13.37 5.07 -16.81
N GLN A 164 14.13 5.63 -15.87
CA GLN A 164 14.59 4.91 -14.69
C GLN A 164 13.44 4.56 -13.74
N LEU A 165 12.48 5.46 -13.49
CA LEU A 165 11.28 5.17 -12.71
C LEU A 165 10.45 4.05 -13.35
N ILE A 166 10.26 4.10 -14.67
CA ILE A 166 9.55 3.05 -15.42
C ILE A 166 10.31 1.72 -15.35
N PHE A 167 11.64 1.76 -15.44
CA PHE A 167 12.47 0.55 -15.32
C PHE A 167 12.33 -0.09 -13.93
N LEU A 168 12.43 0.70 -12.86
CA LEU A 168 12.24 0.21 -11.48
C LEU A 168 10.89 -0.47 -11.29
N LEU A 169 9.81 0.09 -11.83
CA LEU A 169 8.48 -0.50 -11.77
C LEU A 169 8.41 -1.84 -12.53
N LEU A 170 8.89 -1.89 -13.76
CA LEU A 170 8.81 -3.10 -14.58
C LEU A 170 9.80 -4.19 -14.14
N PHE A 171 10.95 -3.82 -13.59
CA PHE A 171 11.99 -4.74 -13.14
C PHE A 171 12.03 -4.91 -11.61
N CYS A 172 10.90 -4.65 -10.93
CA CYS A 172 10.70 -4.91 -9.50
C CYS A 172 11.82 -4.33 -8.61
N GLY A 173 12.16 -3.07 -8.83
CA GLY A 173 13.14 -2.33 -8.05
C GLY A 173 14.60 -2.51 -8.48
N ARG A 174 14.86 -3.14 -9.62
CA ARG A 174 16.22 -3.25 -10.14
C ARG A 174 16.66 -1.98 -10.86
N TYR A 175 17.81 -1.44 -10.48
CA TYR A 175 18.38 -0.28 -11.16
C TYR A 175 19.02 -0.68 -12.50
N PRO A 176 18.84 0.12 -13.57
CA PRO A 176 19.34 -0.21 -14.90
C PRO A 176 20.85 -0.30 -14.98
N PHE A 177 21.59 0.44 -14.14
CA PHE A 177 23.04 0.48 -14.08
C PHE A 177 23.63 -0.31 -12.91
N ALA A 178 22.83 -1.17 -12.25
CA ALA A 178 23.28 -2.10 -11.23
C ALA A 178 23.33 -3.51 -11.82
N GLY A 179 24.51 -4.14 -11.79
CA GLY A 179 24.70 -5.46 -12.36
C GLY A 179 25.98 -6.14 -11.86
N THR A 180 26.22 -7.36 -12.35
CA THR A 180 27.47 -8.07 -12.12
C THR A 180 28.56 -7.49 -13.02
N PRO A 181 29.71 -7.06 -12.47
CA PRO A 181 30.84 -6.60 -13.27
C PRO A 181 31.32 -7.66 -14.25
N VAL A 182 31.71 -7.23 -15.46
CA VAL A 182 32.30 -8.09 -16.49
C VAL A 182 33.80 -7.78 -16.60
N GLY A 183 34.63 -8.81 -16.52
CA GLY A 183 36.09 -8.65 -16.49
C GLY A 183 36.55 -7.91 -15.23
N ASN A 184 37.44 -6.96 -15.40
CA ASN A 184 38.02 -6.14 -14.31
C ASN A 184 37.21 -4.83 -14.06
N ALA A 185 35.98 -4.72 -14.56
CA ALA A 185 35.18 -3.53 -14.37
C ALA A 185 34.83 -3.35 -12.88
N ASN A 186 35.29 -2.23 -12.31
CA ASN A 186 34.90 -1.80 -10.97
C ASN A 186 34.36 -0.38 -11.09
N LEU A 187 33.04 -0.26 -11.19
CA LEU A 187 32.35 0.99 -11.44
C LEU A 187 31.49 1.36 -10.24
N ASP A 188 31.66 2.57 -9.73
CA ASP A 188 30.64 3.16 -8.88
C ASP A 188 29.38 3.50 -9.73
N PRO A 189 28.23 3.75 -9.08
CA PRO A 189 26.99 4.03 -9.82
C PRO A 189 27.07 5.22 -10.78
N GLY A 190 27.75 6.28 -10.41
CA GLY A 190 27.95 7.45 -11.27
C GLY A 190 28.79 7.14 -12.51
N GLN A 191 29.88 6.38 -12.33
CA GLN A 191 30.72 5.91 -13.42
C GLN A 191 29.96 4.95 -14.37
N ALA A 192 29.11 4.08 -13.81
CA ALA A 192 28.29 3.19 -14.63
C ALA A 192 27.33 3.99 -15.51
N ILE A 193 26.67 5.00 -14.97
CA ILE A 193 25.79 5.91 -15.73
C ILE A 193 26.60 6.71 -16.77
N ALA A 194 27.73 7.32 -16.37
CA ALA A 194 28.57 8.13 -17.26
C ALA A 194 29.10 7.34 -18.46
N ARG A 195 29.34 6.03 -18.29
CA ARG A 195 29.82 5.12 -19.33
C ARG A 195 28.73 4.39 -20.08
N HIS A 196 27.45 4.73 -19.86
CA HIS A 196 26.29 4.03 -20.48
C HIS A 196 26.32 2.51 -20.24
N ALA A 197 26.80 2.06 -19.08
CA ALA A 197 26.91 0.66 -18.72
C ALA A 197 25.55 0.07 -18.33
N PHE A 198 24.57 0.13 -19.24
CA PHE A 198 23.24 -0.45 -19.05
C PHE A 198 23.34 -1.97 -18.95
N ALA A 199 23.10 -2.52 -17.77
CA ALA A 199 23.34 -3.93 -17.46
C ALA A 199 22.47 -4.91 -18.25
N TYR A 200 21.36 -4.45 -18.81
CA TYR A 200 20.37 -5.26 -19.54
C TYR A 200 20.46 -5.09 -21.06
N ASP A 201 21.39 -4.28 -21.56
CA ASP A 201 21.59 -4.16 -23.02
C ASP A 201 22.07 -5.51 -23.61
N PRO A 202 21.35 -6.10 -24.57
CA PRO A 202 21.75 -7.37 -25.18
C PRO A 202 23.03 -7.26 -26.01
N ALA A 203 23.33 -6.08 -26.57
CA ALA A 203 24.44 -5.85 -27.49
C ALA A 203 25.12 -4.49 -27.29
N PRO A 204 25.64 -4.17 -26.08
CA PRO A 204 26.32 -2.92 -25.85
C PRO A 204 27.66 -2.89 -26.62
N PRO A 205 28.14 -1.71 -27.08
CA PRO A 205 29.45 -1.56 -27.71
C PRO A 205 30.60 -2.12 -26.86
N VAL A 206 30.53 -1.89 -25.56
CA VAL A 206 31.43 -2.48 -24.55
C VAL A 206 30.60 -2.98 -23.39
N ARG A 207 30.69 -4.26 -23.08
CA ARG A 207 29.98 -4.85 -21.97
C ARG A 207 30.78 -4.69 -20.66
N LEU A 208 30.33 -3.79 -19.81
CA LEU A 208 30.94 -3.52 -18.51
C LEU A 208 30.15 -4.17 -17.37
N LEU A 209 28.83 -4.30 -17.52
CA LEU A 209 27.91 -4.92 -16.55
C LEU A 209 27.03 -5.95 -17.24
N SER A 210 26.58 -6.93 -16.48
CA SER A 210 25.55 -7.90 -16.87
C SER A 210 24.42 -7.88 -15.86
N ALA A 211 23.20 -8.10 -16.30
CA ALA A 211 22.03 -8.16 -15.42
C ALA A 211 22.22 -9.19 -14.31
N PRO A 212 21.80 -8.90 -13.06
CA PRO A 212 21.88 -9.84 -11.95
C PRO A 212 21.04 -11.08 -12.24
N ARG A 213 21.52 -12.27 -11.82
CA ARG A 213 20.80 -13.55 -12.03
C ARG A 213 19.42 -13.58 -11.37
N ASN A 214 19.24 -12.84 -10.27
CA ASN A 214 18.00 -12.76 -9.52
C ASN A 214 17.12 -11.56 -9.94
N ALA A 215 17.26 -11.08 -11.15
CA ALA A 215 16.47 -10.00 -11.74
C ALA A 215 15.55 -10.53 -12.84
N PRO A 216 14.42 -9.88 -13.11
CA PRO A 216 13.60 -10.16 -14.28
C PRO A 216 14.45 -10.09 -15.54
N SER A 217 14.26 -11.05 -16.44
CA SER A 217 14.95 -11.05 -17.73
C SER A 217 14.51 -9.85 -18.60
N PHE A 218 15.45 -9.22 -19.30
CA PHE A 218 15.10 -8.16 -20.26
C PHE A 218 14.16 -8.69 -21.36
N GLY A 219 14.29 -9.99 -21.70
CA GLY A 219 13.42 -10.70 -22.63
C GLY A 219 11.98 -10.90 -22.15
N SER A 220 11.69 -10.67 -20.87
CA SER A 220 10.31 -10.74 -20.32
C SER A 220 9.40 -9.67 -20.91
N TYR A 221 9.96 -8.66 -21.58
CA TYR A 221 9.23 -7.57 -22.20
C TYR A 221 9.40 -7.54 -23.72
N PRO A 222 8.38 -7.08 -24.48
CA PRO A 222 8.43 -7.02 -25.94
C PRO A 222 9.51 -6.07 -26.46
N SER A 223 9.92 -6.28 -27.73
CA SER A 223 10.99 -5.51 -28.36
C SER A 223 10.74 -4.00 -28.35
N TRP A 224 9.49 -3.55 -28.50
CA TRP A 224 9.16 -2.12 -28.49
C TRP A 224 9.37 -1.46 -27.10
N ILE A 225 9.16 -2.16 -26.00
CA ILE A 225 9.52 -1.69 -24.64
C ILE A 225 11.04 -1.71 -24.45
N ARG A 226 11.70 -2.80 -24.85
CA ARG A 226 13.16 -2.94 -24.72
C ARG A 226 13.92 -1.86 -25.50
N SER A 227 13.47 -1.54 -26.71
CA SER A 227 14.09 -0.50 -27.54
C SER A 227 14.00 0.90 -26.91
N LEU A 228 12.91 1.21 -26.19
CA LEU A 228 12.80 2.47 -25.45
C LEU A 228 13.84 2.55 -24.32
N PHE A 229 14.07 1.47 -23.56
CA PHE A 229 15.12 1.45 -22.56
C PHE A 229 16.53 1.57 -23.16
N ILE A 230 16.81 0.89 -24.26
CA ILE A 230 18.10 1.01 -24.96
C ILE A 230 18.32 2.47 -25.42
N ARG A 231 17.30 3.12 -25.99
CA ARG A 231 17.35 4.55 -26.37
C ARG A 231 17.52 5.47 -25.17
N ALA A 232 16.96 5.12 -24.00
CA ALA A 232 17.03 5.96 -22.82
C ALA A 232 18.41 5.92 -22.14
N PHE A 233 19.08 4.76 -22.16
CA PHE A 233 20.26 4.47 -21.35
C PHE A 233 21.54 4.20 -22.17
N GLY A 234 21.38 3.85 -23.44
CA GLY A 234 22.50 3.48 -24.30
C GLY A 234 23.32 4.68 -24.78
N VAL A 235 24.40 4.39 -25.49
CA VAL A 235 25.29 5.39 -26.10
C VAL A 235 24.49 6.26 -27.08
N GLY A 236 24.67 7.59 -26.99
CA GLY A 236 23.95 8.57 -27.81
C GLY A 236 22.66 9.11 -27.18
N ALA A 237 22.25 8.58 -26.03
CA ALA A 237 21.08 9.06 -25.31
C ALA A 237 21.20 10.51 -24.82
N GLU A 238 22.45 11.00 -24.68
CA GLU A 238 22.78 12.38 -24.29
C GLU A 238 22.42 13.42 -25.35
N ARG A 239 22.25 13.01 -26.61
CA ARG A 239 21.88 13.92 -27.71
C ARG A 239 20.49 14.51 -27.47
N ALA A 240 20.32 15.76 -27.84
CA ALA A 240 19.05 16.46 -27.67
C ALA A 240 17.89 15.69 -28.33
N GLY A 241 16.87 15.36 -27.55
CA GLY A 241 15.68 14.64 -28.01
C GLY A 241 15.87 13.15 -28.28
N ALA A 242 17.05 12.56 -27.99
CA ALA A 242 17.30 11.13 -28.27
C ALA A 242 16.53 10.19 -27.33
N ARG A 243 16.38 10.55 -26.05
CA ARG A 243 15.62 9.75 -25.10
C ARG A 243 14.14 9.75 -25.42
N PRO A 244 13.44 8.62 -25.19
CA PRO A 244 12.00 8.54 -25.45
C PRO A 244 11.22 9.62 -24.71
N THR A 245 10.25 10.18 -25.41
CA THR A 245 9.32 11.17 -24.84
C THR A 245 8.35 10.50 -23.87
N PRO A 246 7.73 11.27 -22.95
CA PRO A 246 6.65 10.73 -22.11
C PRO A 246 5.50 10.12 -22.93
N LEU A 247 5.16 10.68 -24.10
CA LEU A 247 4.11 10.16 -24.96
C LEU A 247 4.47 8.78 -25.53
N GLU A 248 5.71 8.59 -26.01
CA GLU A 248 6.17 7.28 -26.50
C GLU A 248 6.07 6.20 -25.41
N TRP A 249 6.36 6.56 -24.15
CA TRP A 249 6.18 5.66 -23.01
C TRP A 249 4.71 5.33 -22.75
N ILE A 250 3.81 6.34 -22.77
CA ILE A 250 2.37 6.13 -22.59
C ILE A 250 1.84 5.14 -23.62
N GLU A 251 2.12 5.37 -24.90
CA GLU A 251 1.67 4.51 -26.02
C GLU A 251 2.23 3.10 -25.92
N ALA A 252 3.53 2.96 -25.61
CA ALA A 252 4.17 1.66 -25.47
C ALA A 252 3.63 0.85 -24.30
N LEU A 253 3.40 1.50 -23.14
CA LEU A 253 2.85 0.88 -21.94
C LEU A 253 1.36 0.53 -22.12
N GLU A 254 0.60 1.33 -22.82
CA GLU A 254 -0.79 1.03 -23.18
C GLU A 254 -0.88 -0.17 -24.10
N ARG A 255 -0.02 -0.24 -25.13
CA ARG A 255 0.12 -1.42 -25.97
C ARG A 255 0.54 -2.66 -25.17
N LEU A 256 1.44 -2.52 -24.18
CA LEU A 256 1.82 -3.64 -23.30
C LEU A 256 0.62 -4.11 -22.47
N MET A 257 -0.15 -3.19 -21.88
CA MET A 257 -1.35 -3.49 -21.10
C MET A 257 -2.38 -4.33 -21.88
N GLN A 258 -2.56 -4.04 -23.16
CA GLN A 258 -3.49 -4.76 -24.06
C GLN A 258 -2.99 -6.15 -24.47
N ASN A 259 -1.71 -6.45 -24.24
CA ASN A 259 -1.04 -7.69 -24.64
C ASN A 259 -0.52 -8.47 -23.43
N LEU A 260 -1.30 -8.52 -22.37
CA LEU A 260 -0.99 -9.29 -21.16
C LEU A 260 -1.86 -10.54 -21.07
N GLU A 261 -1.30 -11.58 -20.47
CA GLU A 261 -2.04 -12.79 -20.13
C GLU A 261 -1.80 -13.20 -18.68
N THR A 262 -2.72 -14.00 -18.15
CA THR A 262 -2.65 -14.53 -16.78
C THR A 262 -2.01 -15.92 -16.81
N CYS A 263 -1.08 -16.17 -15.90
CA CYS A 263 -0.41 -17.45 -15.76
C CYS A 263 -1.38 -18.55 -15.30
N HIS A 264 -1.34 -19.71 -15.98
CA HIS A 264 -2.16 -20.87 -15.63
C HIS A 264 -1.82 -21.47 -14.25
N ARG A 265 -0.60 -21.23 -13.73
CA ARG A 265 -0.15 -21.77 -12.42
C ARG A 265 -0.51 -20.85 -11.26
N LEU A 266 -0.36 -19.53 -11.43
CA LEU A 266 -0.58 -18.52 -10.40
C LEU A 266 -1.27 -17.31 -11.01
N SER A 267 -2.49 -17.01 -10.55
CA SER A 267 -3.31 -15.90 -11.06
C SER A 267 -2.71 -14.51 -10.78
N SER A 268 -1.82 -14.40 -9.78
CA SER A 268 -1.04 -13.19 -9.50
C SER A 268 0.06 -12.91 -10.53
N HIS A 269 0.44 -13.92 -11.31
CA HIS A 269 1.43 -13.78 -12.36
C HIS A 269 0.78 -13.32 -13.65
N ILE A 270 0.93 -12.04 -13.94
CA ILE A 270 0.54 -11.43 -15.22
C ILE A 270 1.81 -11.14 -16.01
N TYR A 271 1.83 -11.48 -17.28
CA TYR A 271 3.00 -11.30 -18.12
C TYR A 271 2.61 -11.02 -19.57
N TRP A 272 3.59 -10.62 -20.41
CA TRP A 272 3.38 -10.37 -21.83
C TRP A 272 3.04 -11.66 -22.58
N SER A 273 1.92 -11.68 -23.29
CA SER A 273 1.35 -12.82 -24.00
C SER A 273 2.22 -13.37 -25.15
N GLY A 274 3.24 -12.62 -25.59
CA GLY A 274 4.20 -13.09 -26.59
C GLY A 274 5.27 -14.05 -26.06
N LEU A 275 5.21 -14.45 -24.77
CA LEU A 275 6.13 -15.41 -24.18
C LEU A 275 5.50 -16.81 -24.17
N LEU A 276 6.30 -17.83 -24.43
CA LEU A 276 5.87 -19.23 -24.36
C LEU A 276 5.68 -19.73 -22.92
N ARG A 277 6.30 -19.07 -21.96
CA ARG A 277 6.28 -19.46 -20.53
C ARG A 277 6.22 -18.22 -19.65
N CYS A 278 5.59 -18.37 -18.48
CA CYS A 278 5.52 -17.33 -17.48
C CYS A 278 6.92 -17.02 -16.90
N PRO A 279 7.47 -15.81 -17.10
CA PRO A 279 8.81 -15.46 -16.62
C PRO A 279 8.91 -15.42 -15.10
N TRP A 280 7.80 -15.17 -14.42
CA TRP A 280 7.74 -15.14 -12.95
C TRP A 280 7.83 -16.55 -12.37
N CYS A 281 7.17 -17.55 -12.96
CA CYS A 281 7.34 -18.95 -12.59
C CYS A 281 8.78 -19.43 -12.82
N GLU A 282 9.44 -18.97 -13.89
CA GLU A 282 10.85 -19.28 -14.15
C GLU A 282 11.76 -18.65 -13.08
N MET A 283 11.48 -17.42 -12.63
CA MET A 283 12.23 -16.78 -11.53
C MET A 283 12.05 -17.56 -10.24
N VAL A 284 10.83 -17.96 -9.87
CA VAL A 284 10.57 -18.78 -8.68
C VAL A 284 11.36 -20.08 -8.75
N THR A 285 11.34 -20.77 -9.91
CA THR A 285 12.03 -22.06 -10.07
C THR A 285 13.55 -21.93 -10.03
N ASN A 286 14.11 -20.90 -10.69
CA ASN A 286 15.56 -20.78 -10.90
C ASN A 286 16.28 -20.05 -9.76
N VAL A 287 15.57 -19.14 -9.08
CA VAL A 287 16.19 -18.20 -8.12
C VAL A 287 15.48 -18.18 -6.76
N GLY A 288 14.31 -18.83 -6.64
CA GLY A 288 13.50 -18.84 -5.41
C GLY A 288 12.85 -17.48 -5.08
N VAL A 289 12.83 -16.53 -6.01
CA VAL A 289 12.25 -15.19 -5.81
C VAL A 289 10.98 -15.06 -6.63
N ASP A 290 9.87 -14.77 -5.96
CA ASP A 290 8.60 -14.44 -6.60
C ASP A 290 8.36 -12.93 -6.56
N PRO A 291 8.41 -12.23 -7.72
CA PRO A 291 8.14 -10.79 -7.77
C PRO A 291 6.66 -10.44 -7.52
N PHE A 292 5.75 -11.39 -7.75
CA PHE A 292 4.31 -11.23 -7.59
C PHE A 292 3.75 -12.42 -6.79
N PRO A 293 4.17 -12.57 -5.51
CA PRO A 293 3.71 -13.68 -4.71
C PRO A 293 2.19 -13.65 -4.63
N ALA A 294 1.57 -14.82 -4.74
CA ALA A 294 0.16 -14.94 -4.40
C ALA A 294 0.00 -14.51 -2.95
N THR A 295 -0.43 -13.28 -2.75
CA THR A 295 -0.82 -12.85 -1.42
C THR A 295 -2.05 -13.66 -1.04
N VAL A 296 -2.08 -14.19 0.16
CA VAL A 296 -3.27 -14.82 0.74
C VAL A 296 -4.45 -13.82 0.77
N CYS A 297 -4.16 -12.55 0.43
CA CYS A 297 -5.10 -11.41 0.38
C CYS A 297 -5.15 -10.67 -0.96
N GLY A 298 -4.53 -11.18 -2.04
CA GLY A 298 -4.35 -10.40 -3.27
C GLY A 298 -4.58 -11.18 -4.53
N ILE A 299 -5.73 -11.79 -4.63
CA ILE A 299 -6.15 -12.36 -5.90
C ILE A 299 -6.86 -11.23 -6.66
N GLY A 300 -6.44 -10.96 -7.88
CA GLY A 300 -7.24 -10.20 -8.85
C GLY A 300 -8.60 -10.85 -9.13
N GLY A 301 -8.94 -11.91 -8.41
CA GLY A 301 -10.24 -12.52 -8.26
C GLY A 301 -10.88 -12.29 -6.89
N ALA A 302 -10.32 -11.43 -6.02
CA ALA A 302 -10.93 -11.19 -4.71
C ALA A 302 -12.32 -10.58 -4.85
N GLN A 303 -12.56 -9.75 -5.86
CA GLN A 303 -13.91 -9.26 -6.19
C GLN A 303 -14.84 -10.40 -6.65
N ASP A 304 -14.35 -11.30 -7.51
CA ASP A 304 -15.13 -12.47 -7.95
C ASP A 304 -15.32 -13.47 -6.82
N VAL A 305 -14.30 -13.64 -5.95
CA VAL A 305 -14.40 -14.46 -4.75
C VAL A 305 -15.39 -13.86 -3.77
N HIS A 306 -15.29 -12.55 -3.54
CA HIS A 306 -16.16 -11.81 -2.65
C HIS A 306 -17.62 -11.84 -3.16
N SER A 307 -17.86 -11.57 -4.45
CA SER A 307 -19.20 -11.62 -5.06
C SER A 307 -19.83 -13.02 -5.03
N LYS A 308 -19.02 -14.08 -5.05
CA LYS A 308 -19.50 -15.46 -4.98
C LYS A 308 -19.91 -15.90 -3.57
N TRP A 309 -19.23 -15.42 -2.52
CA TRP A 309 -19.41 -15.91 -1.15
C TRP A 309 -19.92 -14.86 -0.17
N CYS A 310 -19.82 -13.57 -0.52
CA CYS A 310 -20.34 -12.44 0.25
C CYS A 310 -21.33 -11.64 -0.60
N SER A 311 -22.28 -11.00 0.03
CA SER A 311 -23.27 -10.14 -0.66
C SER A 311 -22.56 -8.92 -1.27
N GLU A 312 -22.88 -8.59 -2.53
CA GLU A 312 -22.38 -7.37 -3.20
C GLU A 312 -22.67 -6.14 -2.34
N GLY A 313 -21.67 -5.27 -2.18
CA GLY A 313 -21.78 -4.06 -1.38
C GLY A 313 -21.91 -4.26 0.13
N ALA A 314 -21.83 -5.51 0.66
CA ALA A 314 -21.97 -5.77 2.10
C ALA A 314 -20.98 -4.97 2.94
N PHE A 315 -19.75 -4.79 2.46
CA PHE A 315 -18.65 -4.11 3.16
C PHE A 315 -18.36 -2.71 2.63
N GLU A 316 -19.13 -2.19 1.68
CA GLU A 316 -18.99 -0.83 1.16
C GLU A 316 -19.72 0.16 2.05
N LEU A 317 -19.11 1.32 2.26
CA LEU A 317 -19.69 2.43 3.01
C LEU A 317 -19.82 3.63 2.08
N GLU A 318 -21.06 4.03 1.79
CA GLU A 318 -21.31 5.27 1.06
C GLU A 318 -21.03 6.48 1.93
N LYS A 319 -20.32 7.48 1.36
CA LYS A 319 -20.10 8.75 2.02
C LYS A 319 -21.35 9.61 1.92
N VAL A 320 -21.96 9.87 3.05
CA VAL A 320 -23.14 10.75 3.14
C VAL A 320 -22.69 12.21 3.16
N TRP A 321 -23.17 13.00 2.20
CA TRP A 321 -22.90 14.42 2.11
C TRP A 321 -24.01 15.23 2.77
N PHE A 322 -23.67 16.40 3.33
CA PHE A 322 -24.64 17.32 3.86
C PHE A 322 -25.47 17.92 2.71
N GLN A 323 -26.79 17.81 2.80
CA GLN A 323 -27.70 18.40 1.81
C GLN A 323 -27.82 19.90 2.03
N PRO A 324 -27.91 20.70 0.95
CA PRO A 324 -28.19 22.12 1.08
C PRO A 324 -29.58 22.35 1.70
N VAL A 325 -29.69 23.41 2.52
CA VAL A 325 -30.97 23.79 3.11
C VAL A 325 -31.82 24.47 2.02
N PRO A 326 -33.04 24.02 1.73
CA PRO A 326 -33.90 24.63 0.73
C PRO A 326 -34.31 26.08 1.08
N ASP A 327 -34.46 26.95 0.11
CA ASP A 327 -34.90 28.32 0.31
C ASP A 327 -36.31 28.43 0.93
N SER A 328 -37.18 27.46 0.71
CA SER A 328 -38.50 27.35 1.36
C SER A 328 -38.39 27.26 2.88
N THR A 329 -37.42 26.42 3.36
CA THR A 329 -37.16 26.25 4.80
C THR A 329 -36.65 27.55 5.44
N LEU A 330 -35.83 28.34 4.70
CA LEU A 330 -35.38 29.66 5.15
C LEU A 330 -36.56 30.64 5.24
N ALA A 331 -37.46 30.62 4.26
CA ALA A 331 -38.65 31.50 4.25
C ALA A 331 -39.56 31.23 5.47
N GLU A 332 -39.84 29.95 5.76
CA GLU A 332 -40.63 29.54 6.94
C GLU A 332 -39.93 29.92 8.27
N ALA A 333 -38.63 29.71 8.37
CA ALA A 333 -37.85 30.07 9.56
C ALA A 333 -37.82 31.58 9.82
N LEU A 334 -37.75 32.39 8.77
CA LEU A 334 -37.83 33.88 8.84
C LEU A 334 -39.22 34.37 9.25
N GLU A 335 -40.30 33.67 8.85
CA GLU A 335 -41.67 34.00 9.29
C GLU A 335 -41.88 33.73 10.78
N HIS A 336 -41.25 32.68 11.31
CA HIS A 336 -41.34 32.30 12.73
C HIS A 336 -40.31 33.04 13.62
N SER A 337 -39.34 33.73 13.03
CA SER A 337 -38.35 34.48 13.80
C SER A 337 -38.99 35.68 14.52
N LYS A 338 -38.77 35.80 15.84
CA LYS A 338 -39.30 36.87 16.68
C LYS A 338 -38.86 38.31 16.25
N LEU A 339 -37.99 38.44 15.27
CA LEU A 339 -37.44 39.69 14.74
C LEU A 339 -38.46 40.51 13.95
N ARG A 340 -39.49 39.92 13.36
CA ARG A 340 -40.58 40.64 12.73
C ARG A 340 -41.43 41.46 13.70
N ARG A 341 -41.33 41.26 15.03
CA ARG A 341 -42.15 41.91 16.06
C ARG A 341 -41.48 43.08 16.79
N ARG A 342 -40.22 43.42 16.49
CA ARG A 342 -39.56 44.57 17.12
C ARG A 342 -39.55 45.80 16.21
N VAL A 343 -40.66 46.50 16.30
CA VAL A 343 -40.82 47.96 16.25
C VAL A 343 -40.60 48.68 14.93
N PRO A 344 -41.65 48.79 14.07
CA PRO A 344 -41.59 49.59 12.84
C PRO A 344 -41.57 51.11 13.05
N TRP A 345 -42.07 51.64 14.21
CA TRP A 345 -42.23 53.08 14.39
C TRP A 345 -40.98 53.79 14.95
N LEU A 346 -40.19 53.14 15.76
CA LEU A 346 -38.90 53.66 16.25
C LEU A 346 -37.85 53.81 15.12
N ARG A 347 -37.92 52.97 14.10
CA ARG A 347 -37.04 53.04 12.90
C ARG A 347 -37.17 54.32 12.12
N LYS A 348 -38.40 54.91 12.00
CA LYS A 348 -38.64 56.14 11.26
C LYS A 348 -38.20 57.41 11.99
N SER A 349 -38.17 57.42 13.31
CA SER A 349 -37.82 58.61 14.11
C SER A 349 -36.31 58.75 14.38
N LEU A 350 -35.56 57.62 14.46
CA LEU A 350 -34.11 57.59 14.70
C LEU A 350 -33.26 57.79 13.43
N LEU A 351 -33.86 57.67 12.25
CA LEU A 351 -33.17 57.85 10.97
C LEU A 351 -32.70 59.30 10.67
N LYS A 352 -33.04 60.28 11.53
CA LYS A 352 -32.66 61.69 11.36
C LYS A 352 -31.33 62.08 12.02
N VAL A 353 -30.65 61.19 12.74
CA VAL A 353 -29.39 61.49 13.46
C VAL A 353 -28.29 60.52 13.02
N GLU A 354 -27.48 60.93 12.05
CA GLU A 354 -26.44 60.10 11.38
C GLU A 354 -25.44 59.44 12.34
N TRP A 355 -25.01 60.13 13.42
CA TRP A 355 -24.06 59.60 14.39
C TRP A 355 -24.67 58.53 15.33
N LEU A 356 -25.96 58.61 15.65
CA LEU A 356 -26.70 57.60 16.41
C LEU A 356 -26.91 56.31 15.57
N ARG A 357 -27.08 56.50 14.27
CA ARG A 357 -27.18 55.42 13.30
C ARG A 357 -25.87 54.62 13.19
N GLN A 358 -24.71 55.29 13.15
CA GLN A 358 -23.40 54.66 13.13
C GLN A 358 -23.07 53.95 14.45
N PHE A 359 -23.46 54.55 15.61
CA PHE A 359 -23.15 53.96 16.91
C PHE A 359 -24.03 52.76 17.24
N LEU A 360 -25.33 52.81 16.99
CA LEU A 360 -26.25 51.69 17.33
C LEU A 360 -26.16 50.56 16.29
N TRP A 361 -25.95 50.86 15.01
CA TRP A 361 -25.79 49.83 13.99
C TRP A 361 -24.38 49.25 13.92
N GLY A 362 -23.38 50.01 14.30
CA GLY A 362 -22.01 49.51 14.39
C GLY A 362 -21.85 48.43 15.46
N ALA A 363 -22.51 48.62 16.60
CA ALA A 363 -22.50 47.64 17.71
C ALA A 363 -23.28 46.35 17.32
N ASP A 364 -24.48 46.49 16.73
CA ASP A 364 -25.28 45.34 16.29
C ASP A 364 -24.60 44.57 15.16
N ARG A 365 -23.99 45.23 14.17
CA ARG A 365 -23.24 44.58 13.10
C ARG A 365 -22.02 43.82 13.60
N SER A 366 -21.28 44.36 14.56
CA SER A 366 -20.11 43.66 15.12
C SER A 366 -20.53 42.40 15.88
N GLN A 367 -21.67 42.44 16.56
CA GLN A 367 -22.22 41.29 17.28
C GLN A 367 -22.75 40.22 16.32
N ILE A 368 -23.45 40.61 15.26
CA ILE A 368 -23.92 39.71 14.19
C ILE A 368 -22.73 39.07 13.48
N GLN A 369 -21.67 39.82 13.16
CA GLN A 369 -20.46 39.30 12.54
C GLN A 369 -19.74 38.31 13.46
N ALA A 370 -19.69 38.57 14.77
CA ALA A 370 -19.12 37.62 15.76
C ALA A 370 -19.93 36.31 15.82
N GLN A 371 -21.28 36.43 15.80
CA GLN A 371 -22.16 35.23 15.79
C GLN A 371 -22.05 34.46 14.46
N LEU A 372 -21.92 35.10 13.31
CA LEU A 372 -21.66 34.48 12.03
C LEU A 372 -20.36 33.68 12.06
N LYS A 373 -19.26 34.29 12.51
CA LYS A 373 -17.96 33.64 12.64
C LYS A 373 -18.01 32.44 13.59
N GLN A 374 -18.74 32.56 14.71
CA GLN A 374 -18.92 31.45 15.65
C GLN A 374 -19.74 30.31 15.02
N THR A 375 -20.80 30.63 14.29
CA THR A 375 -21.65 29.65 13.59
C THR A 375 -20.88 28.91 12.49
N GLU A 376 -20.09 29.64 11.69
CA GLU A 376 -19.20 29.04 10.69
C GLU A 376 -18.16 28.10 11.30
N THR A 377 -17.60 28.46 12.45
CA THR A 377 -16.66 27.63 13.18
C THR A 377 -17.31 26.32 13.64
N LYS A 378 -18.57 26.39 14.12
CA LYS A 378 -19.35 25.22 14.52
C LYS A 378 -19.68 24.32 13.33
N ILE A 379 -20.07 24.89 12.18
CA ILE A 379 -20.34 24.16 10.93
C ILE A 379 -19.10 23.39 10.51
N ARG A 380 -17.94 24.05 10.41
CA ARG A 380 -16.66 23.36 10.09
C ARG A 380 -16.29 22.28 11.12
N GLY A 381 -16.65 22.46 12.39
CA GLY A 381 -16.48 21.44 13.42
C GLY A 381 -17.29 20.19 13.14
N ILE A 382 -18.56 20.34 12.75
CA ILE A 382 -19.44 19.22 12.40
C ILE A 382 -18.96 18.51 11.13
N GLU A 383 -18.56 19.28 10.10
CA GLU A 383 -18.01 18.73 8.85
C GLU A 383 -16.76 17.87 9.12
N ARG A 384 -15.86 18.35 9.98
CA ARG A 384 -14.67 17.58 10.40
C ARG A 384 -15.07 16.31 11.16
N SER A 385 -16.03 16.40 12.09
CA SER A 385 -16.52 15.25 12.84
C SER A 385 -17.15 14.20 11.93
N ALA A 386 -17.84 14.60 10.86
CA ALA A 386 -18.42 13.70 9.88
C ALA A 386 -17.34 12.98 9.05
N GLU A 387 -16.26 13.68 8.65
CA GLU A 387 -15.10 13.08 7.97
C GLU A 387 -14.38 12.07 8.86
N GLU A 388 -14.15 12.41 10.12
CA GLU A 388 -13.53 11.50 11.09
C GLU A 388 -14.40 10.27 11.34
N LEU A 389 -15.72 10.47 11.43
CA LEU A 389 -16.70 9.39 11.57
C LEU A 389 -16.64 8.44 10.37
N TYR A 390 -16.74 8.98 9.15
CA TYR A 390 -16.64 8.21 7.92
C TYR A 390 -15.35 7.40 7.85
N SER A 391 -14.21 8.03 8.11
CA SER A 391 -12.90 7.39 8.08
C SER A 391 -12.80 6.23 9.08
N ARG A 392 -13.30 6.43 10.31
CA ARG A 392 -13.32 5.42 11.36
C ARG A 392 -14.18 4.20 10.99
N PHE A 393 -15.37 4.42 10.44
CA PHE A 393 -16.28 3.33 10.08
C PHE A 393 -15.82 2.60 8.80
N ARG A 394 -15.27 3.34 7.84
CA ARG A 394 -14.64 2.76 6.65
C ARG A 394 -13.52 1.80 7.02
N LEU A 395 -12.66 2.16 7.97
CA LEU A 395 -11.57 1.28 8.43
C LEU A 395 -12.10 -0.01 9.08
N LYS A 396 -13.20 0.08 9.87
CA LYS A 396 -13.84 -1.10 10.48
C LYS A 396 -14.41 -2.05 9.41
N LEU A 397 -15.06 -1.50 8.39
CA LEU A 397 -15.61 -2.30 7.28
C LEU A 397 -14.50 -2.92 6.43
N GLU A 398 -13.44 -2.18 6.15
CA GLU A 398 -12.28 -2.68 5.40
C GLU A 398 -11.63 -3.87 6.12
N LYS A 399 -11.49 -3.81 7.45
CA LYS A 399 -10.99 -4.93 8.23
C LYS A 399 -11.90 -6.17 8.10
N ALA A 400 -13.21 -6.00 8.25
CA ALA A 400 -14.18 -7.10 8.11
C ALA A 400 -14.19 -7.66 6.68
N ARG A 401 -14.01 -6.81 5.66
CA ARG A 401 -13.89 -7.21 4.26
C ARG A 401 -12.67 -8.11 4.05
N ILE A 402 -11.51 -7.70 4.52
CA ILE A 402 -10.27 -8.48 4.41
C ILE A 402 -10.43 -9.86 5.06
N GLU A 403 -11.03 -9.94 6.25
CA GLU A 403 -11.27 -11.20 6.94
C GLU A 403 -12.26 -12.10 6.16
N ALA A 404 -13.31 -11.53 5.53
CA ALA A 404 -14.25 -12.27 4.70
C ALA A 404 -13.61 -12.78 3.41
N GLU A 405 -12.78 -11.97 2.75
CA GLU A 405 -12.03 -12.35 1.56
C GLU A 405 -11.05 -13.50 1.86
N GLN A 406 -10.33 -13.43 2.97
CA GLN A 406 -9.45 -14.51 3.42
C GLN A 406 -10.22 -15.83 3.63
N ALA A 407 -11.38 -15.74 4.28
CA ALA A 407 -12.24 -16.89 4.48
C ALA A 407 -12.79 -17.45 3.15
N ALA A 408 -13.18 -16.58 2.22
CA ALA A 408 -13.69 -16.99 0.91
C ALA A 408 -12.63 -17.69 0.05
N VAL A 409 -11.37 -17.23 0.09
CA VAL A 409 -10.24 -17.88 -0.59
C VAL A 409 -10.06 -19.33 -0.14
N LEU A 410 -10.23 -19.62 1.15
CA LEU A 410 -10.14 -21.00 1.66
C LEU A 410 -11.24 -21.89 1.04
N LEU A 411 -12.43 -21.37 0.80
CA LEU A 411 -13.52 -22.13 0.17
C LEU A 411 -13.27 -22.42 -1.31
N GLN A 412 -12.54 -21.55 -2.00
CA GLN A 412 -12.20 -21.75 -3.42
C GLN A 412 -11.02 -22.69 -3.65
N ASN A 413 -10.20 -22.92 -2.63
CA ASN A 413 -9.03 -23.78 -2.72
C ASN A 413 -9.20 -25.04 -1.83
N PRO A 414 -10.10 -25.98 -2.18
CA PRO A 414 -10.35 -27.18 -1.40
C PRO A 414 -9.09 -28.04 -1.22
N ASP A 415 -8.16 -27.98 -2.20
CA ASP A 415 -6.88 -28.70 -2.11
C ASP A 415 -5.97 -28.17 -1.00
N MET A 416 -6.01 -26.88 -0.68
CA MET A 416 -5.30 -26.31 0.47
C MET A 416 -5.86 -26.82 1.79
N ILE A 417 -7.19 -26.85 1.92
CA ILE A 417 -7.87 -27.39 3.11
C ILE A 417 -7.53 -28.88 3.22
N ARG A 418 -7.60 -29.61 2.10
CA ARG A 418 -7.26 -31.03 2.04
C ARG A 418 -5.83 -31.30 2.48
N LYS A 419 -4.84 -30.59 1.91
CA LYS A 419 -3.42 -30.76 2.25
C LYS A 419 -3.18 -30.54 3.74
N HIS A 420 -3.69 -29.45 4.30
CA HIS A 420 -3.54 -29.14 5.72
C HIS A 420 -4.23 -30.18 6.63
N SER A 421 -5.40 -30.67 6.22
CA SER A 421 -6.15 -31.71 6.93
C SER A 421 -5.41 -33.05 6.86
N VAL A 422 -4.87 -33.42 5.69
CA VAL A 422 -4.06 -34.65 5.52
C VAL A 422 -2.87 -34.63 6.45
N ASP A 423 -2.04 -33.57 6.42
CA ASP A 423 -0.84 -33.43 7.25
C ASP A 423 -1.16 -33.55 8.76
N ARG A 424 -2.27 -32.96 9.19
CA ARG A 424 -2.73 -33.04 10.59
C ARG A 424 -3.19 -34.43 10.96
N VAL A 425 -4.08 -35.02 10.14
CA VAL A 425 -4.66 -36.34 10.42
C VAL A 425 -3.59 -37.43 10.36
N GLU A 426 -2.62 -37.35 9.42
CA GLU A 426 -1.50 -38.28 9.35
C GLU A 426 -0.56 -38.14 10.56
N ARG A 427 -0.27 -36.93 10.99
CA ARG A 427 0.53 -36.66 12.19
C ARG A 427 -0.11 -37.29 13.43
N ASP A 428 -1.41 -37.09 13.60
CA ASP A 428 -2.18 -37.66 14.72
C ASP A 428 -2.25 -39.20 14.65
N ALA A 429 -2.39 -39.74 13.44
CA ALA A 429 -2.39 -41.21 13.25
C ALA A 429 -1.02 -41.79 13.59
N ARG A 430 0.07 -41.14 13.17
CA ARG A 430 1.46 -41.53 13.48
C ARG A 430 1.74 -41.50 14.98
N LEU A 431 1.31 -40.40 15.65
CA LEU A 431 1.49 -40.26 17.10
C LEU A 431 0.74 -41.35 17.89
N ARG A 432 -0.51 -41.64 17.52
CA ARG A 432 -1.28 -42.71 18.13
C ARG A 432 -0.65 -44.10 17.88
N ALA A 433 -0.15 -44.33 16.68
CA ALA A 433 0.52 -45.59 16.36
C ALA A 433 1.83 -45.74 17.13
N LEU A 434 2.60 -44.66 17.28
CA LEU A 434 3.80 -44.61 18.10
C LEU A 434 3.48 -44.89 19.57
N GLU A 435 2.50 -44.23 20.15
CA GLU A 435 2.10 -44.42 21.55
C GLU A 435 1.66 -45.88 21.78
N LYS A 436 0.87 -46.46 20.87
CA LYS A 436 0.46 -47.86 20.93
C LYS A 436 1.68 -48.80 20.82
N HIS A 437 2.66 -48.48 19.98
CA HIS A 437 3.92 -49.22 19.89
C HIS A 437 4.69 -49.18 21.21
N LEU A 438 4.87 -47.98 21.80
CA LEU A 438 5.57 -47.83 23.08
C LEU A 438 4.86 -48.55 24.22
N GLN A 439 3.52 -48.61 24.22
CA GLN A 439 2.71 -49.40 25.17
C GLN A 439 2.89 -50.90 25.00
N SER A 440 3.20 -51.37 23.80
CA SER A 440 3.45 -52.81 23.54
C SER A 440 4.85 -53.29 23.97
N VAL A 441 5.80 -52.38 24.12
CA VAL A 441 7.18 -52.71 24.50
C VAL A 441 7.33 -52.64 26.01
N TRP A 442 7.49 -53.85 26.64
CA TRP A 442 7.65 -53.95 28.09
C TRP A 442 9.05 -53.54 28.52
N ILE A 443 9.21 -52.79 29.63
CA ILE A 443 10.51 -52.35 30.16
C ILE A 443 11.43 -53.52 30.55
N ARG A 444 10.87 -54.69 30.92
CA ARG A 444 11.63 -55.89 31.20
C ARG A 444 12.42 -56.43 30.00
N ASN A 445 12.03 -56.04 28.79
CA ASN A 445 12.68 -56.44 27.54
C ASN A 445 13.75 -55.45 27.08
N LEU A 446 13.87 -54.29 27.75
CA LEU A 446 14.87 -53.29 27.43
C LEU A 446 16.25 -53.69 27.99
N ARG A 447 17.28 -53.51 27.17
CA ARG A 447 18.68 -53.67 27.61
C ARG A 447 19.23 -52.30 28.01
N VAL A 448 19.01 -51.91 29.29
CA VAL A 448 19.51 -50.64 29.84
C VAL A 448 20.64 -50.93 30.79
N GLN A 449 21.82 -50.35 30.57
CA GLN A 449 23.00 -50.56 31.38
C GLN A 449 22.75 -50.12 32.84
N GLY A 450 22.97 -51.00 33.81
CA GLY A 450 22.78 -50.72 35.23
C GLY A 450 21.34 -50.88 35.73
N LEU A 451 20.42 -51.36 34.88
CA LEU A 451 19.04 -51.68 35.25
C LEU A 451 19.01 -53.18 35.70
N GLY A 452 19.43 -53.44 36.95
CA GLY A 452 19.36 -54.74 37.52
C GLY A 452 17.95 -55.11 38.01
N LYS A 453 17.76 -56.38 38.40
CA LYS A 453 16.45 -56.95 38.81
C LYS A 453 15.75 -56.15 39.88
N VAL A 454 16.46 -55.60 40.88
CA VAL A 454 15.88 -54.81 41.97
C VAL A 454 15.31 -53.52 41.46
N LYS A 455 16.06 -52.74 40.65
CA LYS A 455 15.60 -51.47 40.04
C LYS A 455 14.44 -51.68 39.09
N LEU A 456 14.49 -52.79 38.28
CA LEU A 456 13.39 -53.13 37.38
C LEU A 456 12.12 -53.45 38.18
N GLN A 457 12.22 -54.18 39.31
CA GLN A 457 11.07 -54.46 40.16
C GLN A 457 10.51 -53.16 40.78
N THR A 458 11.38 -52.24 41.24
CA THR A 458 10.97 -50.93 41.74
C THR A 458 10.17 -50.15 40.71
N LEU A 459 10.56 -50.12 39.43
CA LEU A 459 9.82 -49.48 38.36
C LEU A 459 8.43 -50.11 38.18
N ILE A 460 8.36 -51.46 38.12
CA ILE A 460 7.10 -52.18 37.93
C ILE A 460 6.14 -51.98 39.08
N ASP A 461 6.61 -51.99 40.33
CA ASP A 461 5.80 -51.77 41.53
C ASP A 461 5.24 -50.34 41.61
N ASN A 462 5.92 -49.39 40.99
CA ASN A 462 5.48 -48.01 40.87
C ASN A 462 4.71 -47.71 39.54
N GLY A 463 4.23 -48.76 38.87
CA GLY A 463 3.36 -48.65 37.72
C GLY A 463 4.06 -48.33 36.38
N VAL A 464 5.39 -48.31 36.35
CA VAL A 464 6.18 -48.16 35.12
C VAL A 464 6.41 -49.55 34.52
N ARG A 465 5.61 -49.92 33.52
CA ARG A 465 5.60 -51.29 32.94
C ARG A 465 6.03 -51.34 31.49
N THR A 466 5.76 -50.27 30.74
CA THR A 466 6.05 -50.20 29.31
C THR A 466 6.97 -49.01 28.99
N VAL A 467 7.49 -48.98 27.79
CA VAL A 467 8.30 -47.85 27.31
C VAL A 467 7.50 -46.56 27.27
N ALA A 468 6.18 -46.61 27.06
CA ALA A 468 5.29 -45.45 27.13
C ALA A 468 5.30 -44.78 28.52
N ASP A 469 5.52 -45.56 29.57
CA ASP A 469 5.55 -45.06 30.95
C ASP A 469 6.87 -44.36 31.33
N LEU A 470 7.94 -44.51 30.54
CA LEU A 470 9.24 -43.87 30.75
C LEU A 470 9.18 -42.38 30.46
N ARG A 471 8.56 -41.60 31.35
CA ARG A 471 8.49 -40.15 31.33
C ARG A 471 9.18 -39.61 32.57
N ARG A 472 9.87 -38.47 32.46
CA ARG A 472 10.64 -37.87 33.54
C ARG A 472 9.78 -37.72 34.81
N GLU A 473 8.56 -37.21 34.67
CA GLU A 473 7.63 -36.96 35.80
C GLU A 473 7.22 -38.22 36.56
N ARG A 474 7.31 -39.41 35.90
CA ARG A 474 7.01 -40.72 36.52
C ARG A 474 8.23 -41.41 37.13
N LEU A 475 9.42 -40.98 36.72
CA LEU A 475 10.69 -41.59 37.15
C LEU A 475 11.34 -40.83 38.30
N GLU A 476 11.10 -39.54 38.41
CA GLU A 476 11.61 -38.69 39.48
C GLU A 476 11.03 -39.08 40.84
N GLY A 477 11.91 -39.16 41.85
CA GLY A 477 11.52 -39.54 43.21
C GLY A 477 11.36 -41.03 43.47
N LEU A 478 11.53 -41.91 42.46
CA LEU A 478 11.47 -43.35 42.66
C LEU A 478 12.69 -43.87 43.44
N PRO A 479 12.50 -44.76 44.43
CA PRO A 479 13.62 -45.34 45.19
C PRO A 479 14.61 -46.06 44.26
N LEU A 480 15.89 -45.91 44.49
CA LEU A 480 16.99 -46.56 43.73
C LEU A 480 17.14 -46.06 42.27
N ILE A 481 16.33 -45.13 41.82
CA ILE A 481 16.37 -44.55 40.48
C ILE A 481 16.90 -43.12 40.57
N GLY A 482 18.21 -42.96 40.42
CA GLY A 482 18.86 -41.63 40.40
C GLY A 482 18.91 -41.04 38.99
N GLU A 483 19.30 -39.77 38.89
CA GLU A 483 19.27 -38.94 37.64
C GLU A 483 19.98 -39.65 36.45
N SER A 484 21.13 -40.28 36.69
CA SER A 484 21.86 -41.04 35.66
C SER A 484 21.06 -42.23 35.12
N MET A 485 20.22 -42.87 35.95
CA MET A 485 19.35 -43.95 35.52
C MET A 485 18.13 -43.40 34.77
N ILE A 486 17.55 -42.30 35.24
CA ILE A 486 16.45 -41.59 34.54
C ILE A 486 16.88 -41.26 33.11
N GLN A 487 18.04 -40.66 32.95
CA GLN A 487 18.54 -40.30 31.62
C GLN A 487 18.69 -41.54 30.72
N ARG A 488 19.28 -42.63 31.20
CA ARG A 488 19.42 -43.86 30.40
C ARG A 488 18.07 -44.51 30.04
N LEU A 489 17.06 -44.39 30.88
CA LEU A 489 15.72 -44.87 30.58
C LEU A 489 15.02 -43.98 29.53
N LEU A 490 15.20 -42.66 29.60
CA LEU A 490 14.72 -41.72 28.59
C LEU A 490 15.45 -41.94 27.25
N ASP A 491 16.75 -42.18 27.26
CA ASP A 491 17.52 -42.51 26.06
C ASP A 491 17.05 -43.84 25.42
N ALA A 492 16.74 -44.84 26.22
CA ALA A 492 16.16 -46.10 25.73
C ALA A 492 14.77 -45.90 25.13
N ARG A 493 13.95 -45.02 25.71
CA ARG A 493 12.68 -44.59 25.11
C ARG A 493 12.91 -43.88 23.76
N ALA A 494 13.79 -42.89 23.72
CA ALA A 494 14.12 -42.13 22.50
C ALA A 494 14.65 -43.06 21.39
N HIS A 495 15.46 -44.07 21.74
CA HIS A 495 15.92 -45.10 20.81
C HIS A 495 14.76 -45.94 20.25
N THR A 496 13.81 -46.36 21.10
CA THR A 496 12.62 -47.10 20.68
C THR A 496 11.70 -46.25 19.79
N GLU A 497 11.56 -44.97 20.11
CA GLU A 497 10.81 -43.99 19.29
C GLU A 497 11.46 -43.80 17.91
N SER A 498 12.79 -43.66 17.85
CA SER A 498 13.53 -43.47 16.59
C SER A 498 13.53 -44.72 15.70
N ALA A 499 13.44 -45.90 16.27
CA ALA A 499 13.34 -47.17 15.54
C ALA A 499 11.93 -47.47 15.02
N PHE A 500 10.92 -46.71 15.47
CA PHE A 500 9.54 -46.91 15.04
C PHE A 500 9.31 -46.47 13.59
N GLN A 501 8.79 -47.37 12.77
CA GLN A 501 8.38 -47.06 11.39
C GLN A 501 6.86 -47.09 11.27
N PHE A 502 6.28 -45.97 10.89
CA PHE A 502 4.85 -45.87 10.62
C PHE A 502 4.51 -46.50 9.26
N ILE A 503 3.82 -47.64 9.28
CA ILE A 503 3.39 -48.36 8.08
C ILE A 503 1.97 -47.91 7.70
N ARG A 504 1.82 -47.24 6.55
CA ARG A 504 0.55 -46.84 5.98
C ARG A 504 -0.08 -48.03 5.24
N SER A 505 -0.70 -48.94 5.97
CA SER A 505 -1.48 -50.04 5.36
C SER A 505 -2.74 -49.47 4.64
N ALA A 506 -3.33 -50.23 3.71
CA ALA A 506 -4.54 -49.85 3.00
C ALA A 506 -5.70 -49.47 3.95
N ALA A 507 -5.91 -50.24 5.01
CA ALA A 507 -6.93 -49.96 6.03
C ALA A 507 -6.65 -48.69 6.84
N VAL A 508 -5.38 -48.33 7.07
CA VAL A 508 -4.98 -47.11 7.74
C VAL A 508 -5.18 -45.93 6.79
N ALA A 509 -4.83 -46.06 5.51
CA ALA A 509 -5.04 -45.05 4.49
C ALA A 509 -6.52 -44.70 4.32
N GLU A 510 -7.40 -45.69 4.24
CA GLU A 510 -8.87 -45.51 4.16
C GLU A 510 -9.42 -44.76 5.38
N LYS A 511 -8.99 -45.10 6.60
CA LYS A 511 -9.39 -44.37 7.81
C LYS A 511 -8.88 -42.94 7.85
N ILE A 512 -7.69 -42.66 7.33
CA ILE A 512 -7.14 -41.30 7.18
C ILE A 512 -8.01 -40.50 6.19
N GLU A 513 -8.30 -41.06 5.00
CA GLU A 513 -9.12 -40.38 3.98
C GLU A 513 -10.54 -40.09 4.48
N ALA A 514 -11.19 -41.05 5.15
CA ALA A 514 -12.50 -40.82 5.74
C ALA A 514 -12.50 -39.69 6.78
N LYS A 515 -11.45 -39.63 7.62
CA LYS A 515 -11.31 -38.57 8.62
C LYS A 515 -10.98 -37.21 7.97
N VAL A 516 -10.13 -37.20 6.95
CA VAL A 516 -9.84 -35.99 6.16
C VAL A 516 -11.10 -35.45 5.50
N ALA A 517 -11.92 -36.31 4.89
CA ALA A 517 -13.20 -35.89 4.29
C ALA A 517 -14.16 -35.24 5.32
N SER A 518 -14.25 -35.84 6.52
CA SER A 518 -15.04 -35.27 7.62
C SER A 518 -14.48 -33.93 8.09
N GLU A 519 -13.17 -33.77 8.20
CA GLU A 519 -12.55 -32.52 8.59
C GLU A 519 -12.70 -31.41 7.53
N ILE A 520 -12.59 -31.75 6.25
CA ILE A 520 -12.84 -30.80 5.14
C ILE A 520 -14.28 -30.29 5.23
N HIS A 521 -15.27 -31.19 5.42
CA HIS A 521 -16.66 -30.80 5.55
C HIS A 521 -16.88 -29.87 6.76
N SER A 522 -16.34 -30.19 7.91
CA SER A 522 -16.43 -29.38 9.13
C SER A 522 -15.75 -28.00 8.96
N CYS A 523 -14.55 -27.98 8.38
CA CYS A 523 -13.81 -26.75 8.11
C CYS A 523 -14.58 -25.83 7.13
N THR A 524 -15.08 -26.40 6.03
CA THR A 524 -15.88 -25.68 5.03
C THR A 524 -17.13 -25.06 5.65
N ALA A 525 -17.85 -25.81 6.49
CA ALA A 525 -19.02 -25.31 7.20
C ALA A 525 -18.67 -24.19 8.21
N ALA A 526 -17.53 -24.31 8.90
CA ALA A 526 -17.06 -23.28 9.82
C ALA A 526 -16.70 -21.97 9.08
N VAL A 527 -15.97 -22.07 7.96
CA VAL A 527 -15.60 -20.91 7.14
C VAL A 527 -16.85 -20.21 6.57
N ARG A 528 -17.84 -20.96 6.08
CA ARG A 528 -19.11 -20.37 5.62
C ARG A 528 -19.82 -19.60 6.74
N ARG A 529 -19.90 -20.15 7.95
CA ARG A 529 -20.48 -19.45 9.11
C ARG A 529 -19.70 -18.19 9.46
N GLN A 530 -18.40 -18.21 9.35
CA GLN A 530 -17.54 -17.04 9.58
C GLN A 530 -17.88 -15.91 8.60
N ILE A 531 -18.00 -16.20 7.29
CA ILE A 531 -18.36 -15.19 6.27
C ILE A 531 -19.73 -14.57 6.59
N VAL A 532 -20.75 -15.40 6.86
CA VAL A 532 -22.08 -14.90 7.22
C VAL A 532 -22.04 -14.03 8.48
N GLY A 533 -21.23 -14.40 9.47
CA GLY A 533 -21.03 -13.59 10.68
C GLY A 533 -20.37 -12.24 10.39
N LEU A 534 -19.40 -12.20 9.49
CA LEU A 534 -18.72 -10.97 9.07
C LEU A 534 -19.64 -10.03 8.28
N GLU A 535 -20.52 -10.58 7.40
CA GLU A 535 -21.54 -9.79 6.71
C GLU A 535 -22.57 -9.19 7.68
N ALA A 536 -23.03 -9.96 8.65
CA ALA A 536 -23.93 -9.47 9.69
C ALA A 536 -23.27 -8.34 10.52
N ASN A 537 -22.00 -8.48 10.85
CA ASN A 537 -21.21 -7.45 11.52
C ASN A 537 -21.09 -6.18 10.65
N ALA A 538 -20.80 -6.33 9.35
CA ALA A 538 -20.73 -5.21 8.42
C ALA A 538 -22.06 -4.45 8.35
N LYS A 539 -23.19 -5.17 8.30
CA LYS A 539 -24.52 -4.56 8.35
C LYS A 539 -24.75 -3.76 9.63
N SER A 540 -24.34 -4.28 10.78
CA SER A 540 -24.44 -3.58 12.07
C SER A 540 -23.57 -2.31 12.08
N ILE A 541 -22.35 -2.38 11.55
CA ILE A 541 -21.45 -1.24 11.42
C ILE A 541 -22.07 -0.13 10.55
N LYS A 542 -22.69 -0.47 9.41
CA LYS A 542 -23.39 0.48 8.53
C LYS A 542 -24.58 1.14 9.22
N GLN A 543 -25.38 0.37 9.95
CA GLN A 543 -26.52 0.91 10.69
C GLN A 543 -26.08 1.90 11.78
N GLU A 544 -25.01 1.60 12.49
CA GLU A 544 -24.45 2.49 13.50
C GLU A 544 -23.88 3.78 12.87
N TYR A 545 -23.19 3.66 11.74
CA TYR A 545 -22.72 4.83 10.96
C TYR A 545 -23.91 5.72 10.55
N ALA A 546 -24.94 5.14 9.95
CA ALA A 546 -26.13 5.89 9.50
C ALA A 546 -26.80 6.64 10.65
N ARG A 547 -26.92 5.99 11.84
CA ARG A 547 -27.50 6.62 13.05
C ARG A 547 -26.67 7.84 13.51
N GLN A 548 -25.33 7.69 13.58
CA GLN A 548 -24.45 8.76 14.02
C GLN A 548 -24.38 9.90 13.00
N MET A 549 -24.40 9.58 11.69
CA MET A 549 -24.43 10.59 10.63
C MET A 549 -25.74 11.39 10.62
N HIS A 550 -26.88 10.74 10.88
CA HIS A 550 -28.17 11.44 10.95
C HIS A 550 -28.17 12.56 12.00
N GLY A 551 -27.65 12.31 13.21
CA GLY A 551 -27.51 13.34 14.23
C GLY A 551 -26.59 14.50 13.84
N LEU A 552 -25.51 14.22 13.10
CA LEU A 552 -24.64 15.28 12.56
C LEU A 552 -25.33 16.08 11.46
N GLN A 553 -26.11 15.43 10.58
CA GLN A 553 -26.87 16.10 9.53
C GLN A 553 -27.93 17.06 10.08
N GLU A 554 -28.70 16.64 11.08
CA GLU A 554 -29.69 17.52 11.74
C GLU A 554 -28.99 18.76 12.37
N SER A 555 -27.88 18.53 13.08
CA SER A 555 -27.11 19.62 13.68
C SER A 555 -26.52 20.58 12.64
N HIS A 556 -26.02 20.04 11.53
CA HIS A 556 -25.49 20.83 10.42
C HIS A 556 -26.57 21.68 9.77
N GLN A 557 -27.74 21.10 9.45
CA GLN A 557 -28.85 21.82 8.84
C GLN A 557 -29.34 22.97 9.73
N ALA A 558 -29.46 22.74 11.04
CA ALA A 558 -29.85 23.77 12.00
C ALA A 558 -28.86 24.95 12.03
N LEU A 559 -27.54 24.66 11.98
CA LEU A 559 -26.51 25.70 11.96
C LEU A 559 -26.45 26.47 10.64
N VAL A 560 -26.62 25.77 9.51
CA VAL A 560 -26.66 26.41 8.19
C VAL A 560 -27.86 27.34 8.09
N LEU A 561 -29.03 26.91 8.55
CA LEU A 561 -30.23 27.76 8.61
C LEU A 561 -30.00 29.00 9.48
N ASN A 562 -29.41 28.83 10.67
CA ASN A 562 -29.06 29.96 11.53
C ASN A 562 -28.06 30.92 10.86
N ARG A 563 -27.06 30.42 10.14
CA ARG A 563 -26.13 31.25 9.37
C ARG A 563 -26.86 32.07 8.31
N MET A 564 -27.78 31.46 7.55
CA MET A 564 -28.55 32.14 6.52
C MET A 564 -29.44 33.23 7.10
N ILE A 565 -30.04 33.03 8.27
CA ILE A 565 -30.81 34.04 9.02
C ILE A 565 -29.90 35.20 9.41
N LEU A 566 -28.75 34.95 10.04
CA LEU A 566 -27.79 35.95 10.47
C LEU A 566 -27.20 36.75 9.29
N GLN A 567 -26.97 36.12 8.13
CA GLN A 567 -26.53 36.81 6.90
C GLN A 567 -27.56 37.83 6.41
N ARG A 568 -28.84 37.45 6.42
CA ARG A 568 -29.93 38.38 6.06
C ARG A 568 -30.15 39.49 7.07
N GLU A 569 -29.82 39.28 8.33
CA GLU A 569 -29.86 40.33 9.36
C GLU A 569 -28.67 41.33 9.21
N ALA A 570 -27.55 40.89 8.63
CA ALA A 570 -26.38 41.71 8.41
C ALA A 570 -26.51 42.60 7.15
N GLU A 571 -27.33 42.19 6.17
CA GLU A 571 -27.72 42.97 4.98
C GLU A 571 -28.74 44.08 5.34
#